data_92a7e74c7ea6a6a3bcd3a10063c0e6b6
#
_entry.id   92a7e74c7ea6a6a3bcd3a10063c0e6b6
#
_cell.length_a   1.000
_cell.length_b   1.000
_cell.length_c   1.000
_cell.angle_alpha   90.00
_cell.angle_beta   90.00
_cell.angle_gamma   90.00
#
_symmetry.space_group_name_H-M   'P 1'
#
loop_
_entity.id
_entity.type
_entity.pdbx_description
1 polymer ?
#
loop_
_entity_poly.entity_id
_entity_poly.type
_entity_poly.pdbx_seq_one_letter_code
_entity_poly.pdbx_strand_id
1 'polypeptide(L)'
;MGVRKGTIRLIADYLPTGLDLNNSGRFFASADRLSVKGSLGRAPVDEIGATEHPQTEDAWDYLHINSVDKDDEGSYLISGRHTSTVYKLSGVDGSVIWRLGGRNSTFPLSDDVAFAYQHDARFRSRSADGSIETISLFENAALTDGKKVHPSSSARIFQLNHTSNTATELQKFPAPDGLSAQSQRKAHVLKTGNVFVNWGQAGAVTEFRASDAEPIFHEYLDSGSLGPGVQSYRGFRYEWEGRPRERPAVAALRSGSETSVYVSWNGDTAAVAWEFFAVTGRAHGAAFEAGARTHKLGAVRRESFETVLVVSSATLQAIGENVRVFAIALDTNGRAVGRSGGVSFREEIRPAGRVPAKPRHGYL
;
A
#
# COMPACT_ATOMS: atom_id res chain seq x y z
N MET A 1 -0.98 -8.82 -20.99
CA MET A 1 -0.02 -8.57 -19.89
C MET A 1 -0.76 -8.78 -18.58
N GLY A 2 -0.37 -9.77 -17.79
CA GLY A 2 -1.10 -10.14 -16.58
C GLY A 2 -0.81 -9.16 -15.44
N VAL A 3 -1.83 -8.47 -14.98
CA VAL A 3 -1.77 -7.69 -13.74
C VAL A 3 -1.56 -8.68 -12.59
N ARG A 4 -0.38 -8.67 -11.97
CA ARG A 4 -0.14 -9.44 -10.75
C ARG A 4 -0.92 -8.79 -9.62
N LYS A 5 -1.91 -9.49 -9.10
CA LYS A 5 -2.67 -9.05 -7.92
C LYS A 5 -1.74 -9.11 -6.70
N GLY A 6 -1.19 -7.98 -6.29
CA GLY A 6 -0.50 -7.85 -5.01
C GLY A 6 -1.52 -7.55 -3.91
N THR A 7 -1.36 -8.16 -2.75
CA THR A 7 -2.16 -7.82 -1.57
C THR A 7 -1.61 -6.56 -0.93
N ILE A 8 -2.48 -5.58 -0.69
CA ILE A 8 -2.13 -4.37 0.08
C ILE A 8 -2.31 -4.72 1.55
N ARG A 9 -1.24 -4.62 2.33
CA ARG A 9 -1.32 -4.70 3.78
C ARG A 9 -1.21 -3.29 4.35
N LEU A 10 -2.29 -2.81 4.93
CA LEU A 10 -2.30 -1.59 5.72
C LEU A 10 -1.95 -2.00 7.16
N ILE A 11 -0.82 -1.55 7.64
CA ILE A 11 -0.40 -1.77 9.01
C ILE A 11 -0.57 -0.43 9.72
N ALA A 12 -1.52 -0.37 10.63
CA ALA A 12 -1.56 0.66 11.64
C ALA A 12 -0.52 0.29 12.72
N ASP A 13 0.75 0.50 12.40
CA ASP A 13 1.80 0.20 13.35
C ASP A 13 2.25 1.46 14.06
N TYR A 14 2.18 1.37 15.36
CA TYR A 14 3.04 2.12 16.27
C TYR A 14 4.46 2.15 15.70
N LEU A 15 5.19 3.24 15.95
CA LEU A 15 6.65 3.29 15.85
C LEU A 15 7.20 1.96 16.32
N PRO A 16 8.13 1.31 15.59
CA PRO A 16 8.67 0.04 16.03
C PRO A 16 9.20 0.23 17.45
N THR A 17 8.50 -0.39 18.40
CA THR A 17 8.87 -0.46 19.81
C THR A 17 10.17 -1.26 20.04
N GLY A 18 10.89 -1.56 18.97
CA GLY A 18 12.16 -2.27 18.96
C GLY A 18 13.39 -1.41 18.69
N LEU A 19 13.26 -0.08 18.59
CA LEU A 19 14.40 0.79 18.82
C LEU A 19 14.67 0.73 20.33
N ASP A 20 15.74 0.02 20.70
CA ASP A 20 16.25 0.01 22.05
C ASP A 20 16.60 1.45 22.44
N LEU A 21 15.63 2.14 23.04
CA LEU A 21 15.74 3.52 23.47
C LEU A 21 16.88 3.68 24.50
N ASN A 22 17.32 2.61 25.14
CA ASN A 22 18.44 2.64 26.08
C ASN A 22 19.79 2.79 25.36
N ASN A 23 19.90 2.29 24.12
CA ASN A 23 21.06 2.57 23.28
C ASN A 23 20.89 3.86 22.46
N SER A 24 19.68 4.41 22.36
CA SER A 24 19.35 5.64 21.64
C SER A 24 19.36 6.90 22.53
N GLY A 25 19.61 6.76 23.84
CA GLY A 25 19.71 7.89 24.74
C GLY A 25 20.70 8.98 24.28
N ARG A 26 21.70 8.58 23.50
CA ARG A 26 22.61 9.51 22.82
C ARG A 26 21.97 10.21 21.62
N PHE A 27 21.02 9.57 20.93
CA PHE A 27 20.34 10.15 19.77
C PHE A 27 19.38 11.26 20.16
N PHE A 28 18.60 11.08 21.22
CA PHE A 28 17.76 12.16 21.76
C PHE A 28 18.62 13.29 22.36
N ALA A 29 19.72 12.96 23.02
CA ALA A 29 20.67 13.96 23.47
C ALA A 29 21.32 14.73 22.31
N SER A 30 21.47 14.12 21.12
CA SER A 30 21.96 14.81 19.93
C SER A 30 20.89 15.67 19.26
N ALA A 31 19.62 15.27 19.28
CA ALA A 31 18.51 16.11 18.85
C ALA A 31 18.38 17.34 19.77
N ASP A 32 18.51 17.17 21.08
CA ASP A 32 18.59 18.27 22.04
C ASP A 32 19.83 19.15 21.81
N ARG A 33 20.98 18.55 21.44
CA ARG A 33 22.17 19.31 21.04
C ARG A 33 21.98 20.07 19.74
N LEU A 34 21.22 19.56 18.79
CA LEU A 34 20.84 20.27 17.57
C LEU A 34 20.02 21.52 17.91
N SER A 35 19.16 21.45 18.93
CA SER A 35 18.35 22.58 19.37
C SER A 35 19.14 23.57 20.23
N VAL A 36 19.93 23.08 21.19
CA VAL A 36 20.64 23.90 22.19
C VAL A 36 21.88 24.63 21.65
N LYS A 37 22.58 24.02 20.67
CA LYS A 37 23.80 24.66 20.13
C LYS A 37 23.53 25.65 18.98
N GLY A 38 22.26 25.93 18.65
CA GLY A 38 21.94 26.84 17.55
C GLY A 38 22.47 26.38 16.20
N SER A 39 22.91 25.09 16.08
CA SER A 39 23.40 24.51 14.83
C SER A 39 22.30 24.38 13.80
N LEU A 40 21.05 24.46 14.22
CA LEU A 40 19.90 24.60 13.34
C LEU A 40 19.73 26.04 12.83
N GLY A 41 20.63 26.98 13.22
CA GLY A 41 20.35 28.40 13.10
C GLY A 41 19.04 28.70 13.83
N ARG A 42 18.76 29.89 14.29
CA ARG A 42 17.40 30.20 14.77
C ARG A 42 16.45 29.70 13.69
N ALA A 43 15.84 28.52 13.91
CA ALA A 43 14.77 28.08 13.04
C ALA A 43 13.84 29.28 12.99
N PRO A 44 13.49 29.75 11.84
CA PRO A 44 12.55 30.85 11.77
C PRO A 44 11.24 30.30 12.17
N VAL A 45 11.06 30.32 13.45
CA VAL A 45 9.84 30.03 14.15
C VAL A 45 8.66 30.74 13.51
N ASP A 46 8.93 31.85 12.87
CA ASP A 46 7.92 32.76 12.34
C ASP A 46 7.46 32.46 10.90
N GLU A 47 8.17 31.60 10.13
CA GLU A 47 7.82 31.35 8.74
C GLU A 47 7.40 29.91 8.43
N ILE A 48 7.63 28.97 9.33
CA ILE A 48 7.32 27.56 9.12
C ILE A 48 6.52 27.02 10.29
N GLY A 49 5.21 27.28 10.31
CA GLY A 49 4.26 26.54 11.14
C GLY A 49 4.44 26.58 12.66
N ALA A 50 5.42 27.31 13.16
CA ALA A 50 5.55 27.57 14.58
C ALA A 50 4.51 28.58 15.08
N THR A 51 3.59 28.95 14.20
CA THR A 51 2.43 29.77 14.57
C THR A 51 1.37 29.01 15.37
N GLU A 52 1.53 27.70 15.55
CA GLU A 52 0.70 26.90 16.46
C GLU A 52 1.22 26.93 17.88
N HIS A 53 1.79 28.01 18.32
CA HIS A 53 2.28 28.10 19.57
C HIS A 53 2.20 29.16 20.34
N PRO A 54 2.49 28.91 21.30
CA PRO A 54 1.92 28.29 22.46
C PRO A 54 1.65 29.32 23.52
N GLN A 55 0.52 29.18 24.05
CA GLN A 55 0.36 29.60 25.45
C GLN A 55 1.41 28.83 26.28
N THR A 56 1.97 29.45 27.26
CA THR A 56 3.15 28.98 28.04
C THR A 56 3.03 27.60 28.69
N GLU A 57 1.91 26.91 28.48
CA GLU A 57 1.60 25.60 29.06
C GLU A 57 1.69 24.46 28.05
N ASP A 58 1.75 24.76 26.71
CA ASP A 58 1.82 23.76 25.67
C ASP A 58 3.27 23.50 25.27
N ALA A 59 3.64 22.23 25.09
CA ALA A 59 4.95 21.85 24.61
C ALA A 59 5.18 22.36 23.17
N TRP A 60 6.27 23.08 22.96
CA TRP A 60 6.64 23.58 21.65
C TRP A 60 7.26 22.50 20.76
N ASP A 61 6.51 22.02 19.77
CA ASP A 61 6.97 21.02 18.80
C ASP A 61 7.74 21.66 17.64
N TYR A 62 8.93 22.19 17.94
CA TYR A 62 9.75 22.96 17.00
C TYR A 62 10.39 22.12 15.89
N LEU A 63 10.57 20.81 16.05
CA LEU A 63 11.27 19.94 15.09
C LEU A 63 10.34 18.90 14.46
N HIS A 64 9.55 18.20 15.25
CA HIS A 64 8.64 17.15 14.84
C HIS A 64 9.32 16.08 13.98
N ILE A 65 10.18 15.26 14.58
CA ILE A 65 10.83 14.14 13.87
C ILE A 65 9.77 13.09 13.52
N ASN A 66 9.61 12.80 12.24
CA ASN A 66 8.59 11.87 11.74
C ASN A 66 9.17 10.65 11.03
N SER A 67 10.46 10.64 10.72
CA SER A 67 11.17 9.47 10.20
C SER A 67 12.63 9.48 10.60
N VAL A 68 13.15 8.28 10.80
CA VAL A 68 14.56 7.97 11.01
C VAL A 68 14.93 6.84 10.08
N ASP A 69 16.06 6.96 9.39
CA ASP A 69 16.67 5.91 8.59
C ASP A 69 18.16 5.81 8.92
N LYS A 70 18.80 4.72 8.58
CA LYS A 70 20.22 4.50 8.88
C LYS A 70 20.90 3.93 7.65
N ASP A 71 22.06 4.52 7.28
CA ASP A 71 22.88 4.00 6.21
C ASP A 71 23.84 2.90 6.71
N ASP A 72 24.51 2.23 5.77
CA ASP A 72 25.46 1.15 6.07
C ASP A 72 26.73 1.66 6.75
N GLU A 73 27.01 2.96 6.69
CA GLU A 73 28.14 3.61 7.37
C GLU A 73 27.80 4.04 8.81
N GLY A 74 26.55 3.82 9.23
CA GLY A 74 26.08 4.11 10.58
C GLY A 74 25.55 5.53 10.78
N SER A 75 25.49 6.37 9.74
CA SER A 75 24.87 7.69 9.80
C SER A 75 23.35 7.59 9.78
N TYR A 76 22.68 8.61 10.32
CA TYR A 76 21.24 8.68 10.41
C TYR A 76 20.67 9.74 9.50
N LEU A 77 19.55 9.43 8.84
CA LEU A 77 18.72 10.38 8.11
C LEU A 77 17.49 10.67 8.94
N ILE A 78 17.26 11.91 9.28
CA ILE A 78 16.06 12.32 10.01
C ILE A 78 15.27 13.37 9.24
N SER A 79 13.97 13.35 9.35
CA SER A 79 13.08 14.36 8.78
C SER A 79 12.48 15.20 9.89
N GLY A 80 12.81 16.50 9.92
CA GLY A 80 12.20 17.49 10.77
C GLY A 80 11.06 18.20 10.05
N ARG A 81 9.81 17.86 10.39
CA ARG A 81 8.62 18.37 9.71
C ARG A 81 8.52 19.89 9.79
N HIS A 82 8.62 20.42 11.00
CA HIS A 82 8.40 21.85 11.24
C HIS A 82 9.55 22.73 10.80
N THR A 83 10.72 22.16 10.53
CA THR A 83 11.85 22.86 9.92
C THR A 83 11.89 22.71 8.40
N SER A 84 10.98 21.93 7.81
CA SER A 84 11.00 21.56 6.40
C SER A 84 12.37 21.08 5.92
N THR A 85 13.07 20.31 6.76
CA THR A 85 14.47 19.94 6.56
C THR A 85 14.68 18.44 6.77
N VAL A 86 15.47 17.85 5.89
CA VAL A 86 16.04 16.52 6.09
C VAL A 86 17.50 16.69 6.54
N TYR A 87 17.89 15.98 7.58
CA TYR A 87 19.23 16.03 8.17
C TYR A 87 19.92 14.69 8.03
N LYS A 88 21.19 14.68 7.61
CA LYS A 88 22.08 13.54 7.83
C LYS A 88 22.96 13.83 9.04
N LEU A 89 22.95 12.89 9.99
CA LEU A 89 23.68 12.96 11.23
C LEU A 89 24.75 11.89 11.29
N SER A 90 25.91 12.25 11.81
CA SER A 90 26.96 11.31 12.14
C SER A 90 26.50 10.31 13.22
N GLY A 91 26.64 9.01 12.95
CA GLY A 91 26.37 7.97 13.93
C GLY A 91 27.44 7.89 15.05
N VAL A 92 28.57 8.59 14.90
CA VAL A 92 29.66 8.59 15.86
C VAL A 92 29.42 9.58 16.99
N ASP A 93 29.07 10.83 16.62
CA ASP A 93 28.98 11.94 17.57
C ASP A 93 27.67 12.73 17.50
N GLY A 94 26.77 12.38 16.56
CA GLY A 94 25.49 13.07 16.34
C GLY A 94 25.63 14.45 15.67
N SER A 95 26.80 14.81 15.14
CA SER A 95 26.97 16.06 14.41
C SER A 95 26.21 16.05 13.09
N VAL A 96 25.80 17.22 12.62
CA VAL A 96 25.11 17.35 11.32
C VAL A 96 26.15 17.26 10.22
N ILE A 97 26.02 16.25 9.35
CA ILE A 97 26.86 16.08 8.16
C ILE A 97 26.36 17.02 7.05
N TRP A 98 25.04 16.98 6.77
CA TRP A 98 24.42 17.88 5.80
C TRP A 98 22.93 18.09 6.09
N ARG A 99 22.36 19.11 5.44
CA ARG A 99 20.93 19.45 5.47
C ARG A 99 20.42 19.58 4.04
N LEU A 100 19.19 19.14 3.81
CA LEU A 100 18.46 19.40 2.58
C LEU A 100 17.13 20.08 2.93
N GLY A 101 16.84 21.20 2.30
CA GLY A 101 15.67 22.02 2.58
C GLY A 101 15.85 22.96 3.78
N GLY A 102 14.79 23.68 4.13
CA GLY A 102 14.81 24.69 5.16
C GLY A 102 15.72 25.87 4.84
N ARG A 103 16.02 26.71 5.85
CA ARG A 103 16.82 27.93 5.64
C ARG A 103 18.31 27.70 5.46
N ASN A 104 18.86 26.67 6.06
CA ASN A 104 20.31 26.42 6.07
C ASN A 104 20.64 25.13 5.30
N SER A 105 20.04 24.96 4.12
CA SER A 105 20.31 23.81 3.26
C SER A 105 21.78 23.80 2.80
N THR A 106 22.41 22.63 2.89
CA THR A 106 23.75 22.41 2.29
C THR A 106 23.65 22.39 0.76
N PHE A 107 22.50 21.94 0.25
CA PHE A 107 22.21 21.88 -1.17
C PHE A 107 21.11 22.90 -1.48
N PRO A 108 21.42 24.01 -2.17
CA PRO A 108 20.41 24.98 -2.58
C PRO A 108 19.28 24.32 -3.39
N LEU A 109 18.06 24.66 -3.10
CA LEU A 109 16.87 24.24 -3.85
C LEU A 109 16.22 25.48 -4.47
N SER A 110 15.85 25.40 -5.73
CA SER A 110 15.00 26.41 -6.37
C SER A 110 13.55 26.29 -5.84
N ASP A 111 12.78 27.35 -5.96
CA ASP A 111 11.42 27.41 -5.40
C ASP A 111 10.49 26.31 -5.92
N ASP A 112 10.66 25.88 -7.17
CA ASP A 112 9.90 24.80 -7.81
C ASP A 112 10.30 23.41 -7.31
N VAL A 113 11.50 23.27 -6.75
CA VAL A 113 12.05 22.04 -6.21
C VAL A 113 12.02 22.01 -4.67
N ALA A 114 11.84 23.16 -4.02
CA ALA A 114 11.68 23.24 -2.57
C ALA A 114 10.51 22.38 -2.11
N PHE A 115 10.59 21.86 -0.89
CA PHE A 115 9.54 21.05 -0.28
C PHE A 115 9.22 21.55 1.12
N ALA A 116 8.01 21.21 1.61
CA ALA A 116 7.57 21.61 2.93
C ALA A 116 6.81 20.49 3.67
N TYR A 117 7.00 20.47 5.01
CA TYR A 117 6.30 19.57 5.95
C TYR A 117 6.45 18.09 5.60
N GLN A 118 7.61 17.69 5.09
CA GLN A 118 7.90 16.38 4.57
C GLN A 118 7.86 15.29 5.66
N HIS A 119 7.64 14.06 5.21
CA HIS A 119 7.67 12.83 5.97
C HIS A 119 8.50 11.77 5.27
N ASP A 120 8.81 10.69 6.00
CA ASP A 120 9.34 9.44 5.47
C ASP A 120 10.58 9.61 4.59
N ALA A 121 11.55 10.46 5.02
CA ALA A 121 12.84 10.55 4.35
C ALA A 121 13.61 9.24 4.47
N ARG A 122 14.13 8.70 3.32
CA ARG A 122 14.81 7.41 3.24
C ARG A 122 16.04 7.50 2.34
N PHE A 123 17.13 6.86 2.74
CA PHE A 123 18.23 6.55 1.85
C PHE A 123 17.79 5.59 0.75
N ARG A 124 18.30 5.78 -0.47
CA ARG A 124 18.01 4.90 -1.62
C ARG A 124 19.27 4.29 -2.20
N SER A 125 20.25 5.09 -2.48
CA SER A 125 21.54 4.63 -2.99
C SER A 125 22.65 5.64 -2.69
N ARG A 126 23.88 5.16 -2.76
CA ARG A 126 25.08 5.98 -2.70
C ARG A 126 26.11 5.45 -3.69
N SER A 127 26.80 6.34 -4.40
CA SER A 127 27.91 5.95 -5.25
C SER A 127 29.09 5.41 -4.42
N ALA A 128 29.90 4.56 -5.03
CA ALA A 128 31.01 3.91 -4.35
C ALA A 128 32.05 4.91 -3.79
N ASP A 129 32.22 6.04 -4.46
CA ASP A 129 33.09 7.16 -4.05
C ASP A 129 32.41 8.11 -3.06
N GLY A 130 31.14 7.90 -2.76
CA GLY A 130 30.34 8.72 -1.86
C GLY A 130 29.95 10.08 -2.41
N SER A 131 30.31 10.41 -3.65
CA SER A 131 30.03 11.74 -4.24
C SER A 131 28.57 11.96 -4.59
N ILE A 132 27.82 10.91 -4.86
CA ILE A 132 26.39 10.95 -5.20
C ILE A 132 25.59 10.15 -4.17
N GLU A 133 24.56 10.76 -3.64
CA GLU A 133 23.60 10.11 -2.72
C GLU A 133 22.18 10.36 -3.20
N THR A 134 21.35 9.32 -3.17
CA THR A 134 19.92 9.43 -3.55
C THR A 134 19.06 9.20 -2.34
N ILE A 135 18.08 10.06 -2.14
CA ILE A 135 17.08 9.94 -1.08
C ILE A 135 15.67 10.05 -1.64
N SER A 136 14.70 9.50 -0.94
CA SER A 136 13.29 9.78 -1.18
C SER A 136 12.67 10.44 0.03
N LEU A 137 11.63 11.22 -0.20
CA LEU A 137 10.77 11.77 0.85
C LEU A 137 9.33 11.87 0.36
N PHE A 138 8.44 12.06 1.30
CA PHE A 138 7.07 12.45 1.01
C PHE A 138 6.86 13.90 1.40
N GLU A 139 6.45 14.73 0.46
CA GLU A 139 6.11 16.13 0.69
C GLU A 139 4.62 16.25 1.00
N ASN A 140 4.30 16.80 2.17
CA ASN A 140 2.92 17.08 2.55
C ASN A 140 2.37 18.32 1.85
N ALA A 141 3.22 19.33 1.66
CA ALA A 141 2.87 20.61 1.05
C ALA A 141 1.74 21.38 1.77
N ALA A 142 1.32 20.93 2.94
CA ALA A 142 0.24 21.54 3.71
C ALA A 142 0.48 21.42 5.23
N LEU A 143 -0.02 22.42 5.95
CA LEU A 143 -0.12 22.45 7.41
C LEU A 143 -1.38 21.72 7.90
N THR A 144 -1.42 21.42 9.17
CA THR A 144 -2.59 20.84 9.85
C THR A 144 -3.79 21.78 9.85
N ASP A 145 -3.57 23.08 9.81
CA ASP A 145 -4.61 24.12 9.68
C ASP A 145 -5.17 24.27 8.25
N GLY A 146 -4.68 23.47 7.31
CA GLY A 146 -5.11 23.48 5.90
C GLY A 146 -4.39 24.47 5.01
N LYS A 147 -3.48 25.31 5.53
CA LYS A 147 -2.64 26.17 4.68
C LYS A 147 -1.74 25.33 3.80
N LYS A 148 -1.75 25.61 2.50
CA LYS A 148 -0.96 24.92 1.49
C LYS A 148 0.23 25.75 1.08
N VAL A 149 1.40 25.08 0.98
CA VAL A 149 2.61 25.66 0.38
C VAL A 149 2.65 25.31 -1.11
N HIS A 150 2.24 24.08 -1.45
CA HIS A 150 2.06 23.63 -2.83
C HIS A 150 0.65 23.09 -3.05
N PRO A 151 0.16 23.03 -4.31
CA PRO A 151 -1.23 22.65 -4.61
C PRO A 151 -1.63 21.26 -4.12
N SER A 152 -0.70 20.28 -4.20
CA SER A 152 -0.95 18.89 -3.80
C SER A 152 0.27 18.29 -3.14
N SER A 153 0.04 17.21 -2.40
CA SER A 153 1.12 16.38 -1.84
C SER A 153 1.82 15.57 -2.94
N SER A 154 3.06 15.15 -2.70
CA SER A 154 3.82 14.32 -3.64
C SER A 154 4.86 13.44 -2.94
N ALA A 155 5.13 12.26 -3.49
CA ALA A 155 6.36 11.55 -3.20
C ALA A 155 7.46 12.05 -4.15
N ARG A 156 8.70 12.17 -3.66
CA ARG A 156 9.79 12.79 -4.41
C ARG A 156 11.10 12.03 -4.20
N ILE A 157 11.92 11.98 -5.24
CA ILE A 157 13.25 11.37 -5.21
C ILE A 157 14.27 12.44 -5.60
N PHE A 158 15.26 12.62 -4.75
CA PHE A 158 16.35 13.59 -4.94
C PHE A 158 17.70 12.90 -5.07
N GLN A 159 18.51 13.42 -5.97
CA GLN A 159 19.93 13.12 -6.04
C GLN A 159 20.73 14.28 -5.47
N LEU A 160 21.63 13.98 -4.55
CA LEU A 160 22.54 14.93 -3.92
C LEU A 160 23.94 14.69 -4.48
N ASN A 161 24.55 15.74 -5.01
CA ASN A 161 25.94 15.72 -5.44
C ASN A 161 26.79 16.49 -4.42
N HIS A 162 27.59 15.75 -3.67
CA HIS A 162 28.43 16.30 -2.60
C HIS A 162 29.66 17.07 -3.14
N THR A 163 30.09 16.82 -4.38
CA THR A 163 31.21 17.53 -5.00
C THR A 163 30.82 18.95 -5.41
N SER A 164 29.62 19.09 -5.99
CA SER A 164 29.11 20.39 -6.46
C SER A 164 28.17 21.06 -5.45
N ASN A 165 27.79 20.38 -4.35
CA ASN A 165 26.76 20.79 -3.39
C ASN A 165 25.42 21.12 -4.07
N THR A 166 25.00 20.27 -5.02
CA THR A 166 23.75 20.46 -5.73
C THR A 166 22.76 19.33 -5.41
N ALA A 167 21.48 19.66 -5.37
CA ALA A 167 20.40 18.71 -5.31
C ALA A 167 19.54 18.79 -6.57
N THR A 168 19.23 17.64 -7.15
CA THR A 168 18.38 17.52 -8.34
C THR A 168 17.18 16.65 -8.00
N GLU A 169 15.98 17.12 -8.28
CA GLU A 169 14.80 16.27 -8.25
C GLU A 169 14.84 15.33 -9.44
N LEU A 170 15.00 14.04 -9.18
CA LEU A 170 15.00 13.02 -10.22
C LEU A 170 13.58 12.64 -10.65
N GLN A 171 12.66 12.54 -9.68
CA GLN A 171 11.28 12.13 -9.92
C GLN A 171 10.34 12.77 -8.90
N LYS A 172 9.14 13.10 -9.38
CA LYS A 172 8.01 13.57 -8.59
C LYS A 172 6.77 12.75 -8.93
N PHE A 173 6.08 12.28 -7.89
CA PHE A 173 4.86 11.48 -7.97
C PHE A 173 3.73 12.27 -7.32
N PRO A 174 3.03 13.11 -8.08
CA PRO A 174 1.97 13.96 -7.55
C PRO A 174 0.76 13.13 -7.15
N ALA A 175 0.04 13.60 -6.14
CA ALA A 175 -1.18 12.94 -5.71
C ALA A 175 -2.25 12.99 -6.83
N PRO A 176 -2.84 11.84 -7.21
CA PRO A 176 -4.01 11.84 -8.08
C PRO A 176 -5.15 12.67 -7.48
N ASP A 177 -6.04 13.15 -8.33
CA ASP A 177 -7.25 13.92 -7.94
C ASP A 177 -6.95 15.17 -7.09
N GLY A 178 -5.70 15.68 -7.12
CA GLY A 178 -5.30 16.83 -6.33
C GLY A 178 -5.32 16.60 -4.82
N LEU A 179 -5.20 15.35 -4.36
CA LEU A 179 -5.20 15.02 -2.94
C LEU A 179 -4.12 15.82 -2.21
N SER A 180 -4.54 16.42 -1.12
CA SER A 180 -3.67 17.15 -0.21
C SER A 180 -3.89 16.59 1.17
N ALA A 181 -2.88 15.98 1.69
CA ALA A 181 -2.98 15.36 2.95
C ALA A 181 -2.03 16.04 3.95
N GLN A 182 -2.54 16.44 5.10
CA GLN A 182 -1.88 17.30 6.09
C GLN A 182 -0.91 16.55 7.01
N SER A 183 -1.12 15.25 7.21
CA SER A 183 -0.31 14.41 8.11
C SER A 183 -0.27 12.95 7.67
N GLN A 184 0.64 12.14 8.25
CA GLN A 184 0.73 10.69 8.10
C GLN A 184 0.99 10.25 6.65
N ARG A 185 2.12 9.64 6.31
CA ARG A 185 2.36 9.19 4.94
C ARG A 185 3.59 8.38 4.74
N LYS A 186 3.63 7.70 3.58
CA LYS A 186 4.79 6.91 3.20
C LYS A 186 4.94 6.81 1.68
N ALA A 187 6.20 6.91 1.24
CA ALA A 187 6.62 6.55 -0.11
C ALA A 187 7.47 5.27 -0.04
N HIS A 188 6.98 4.19 -0.62
CA HIS A 188 7.67 2.90 -0.65
C HIS A 188 8.16 2.60 -2.06
N VAL A 189 9.45 2.79 -2.31
CA VAL A 189 10.08 2.37 -3.57
C VAL A 189 10.19 0.86 -3.57
N LEU A 190 9.54 0.24 -4.54
CA LEU A 190 9.48 -1.22 -4.70
C LEU A 190 10.75 -1.76 -5.39
N LYS A 191 10.99 -3.06 -5.31
CA LYS A 191 12.10 -3.71 -6.02
C LYS A 191 12.04 -3.56 -7.55
N THR A 192 10.85 -3.33 -8.09
CA THR A 192 10.62 -3.04 -9.51
C THR A 192 11.02 -1.64 -9.92
N GLY A 193 11.34 -0.76 -8.96
CA GLY A 193 11.52 0.66 -9.14
C GLY A 193 10.22 1.46 -9.03
N ASN A 194 9.05 0.84 -9.13
CA ASN A 194 7.77 1.53 -8.93
C ASN A 194 7.69 2.13 -7.53
N VAL A 195 6.88 3.17 -7.38
CA VAL A 195 6.69 3.84 -6.09
C VAL A 195 5.27 3.66 -5.62
N PHE A 196 5.12 3.00 -4.48
CA PHE A 196 3.83 2.87 -3.80
C PHE A 196 3.70 3.95 -2.74
N VAL A 197 2.68 4.77 -2.88
CA VAL A 197 2.42 5.91 -1.99
C VAL A 197 1.16 5.66 -1.19
N ASN A 198 1.26 5.84 0.12
CA ASN A 198 0.13 5.92 1.04
C ASN A 198 -0.15 7.38 1.36
N TRP A 199 -1.35 7.88 1.03
CA TRP A 199 -1.75 9.27 1.20
C TRP A 199 -2.27 9.59 2.61
N GLY A 200 -2.03 8.72 3.56
CA GLY A 200 -2.25 8.93 4.99
C GLY A 200 -3.67 9.39 5.34
N GLN A 201 -3.78 10.62 5.79
CA GLN A 201 -5.06 11.21 6.18
C GLN A 201 -6.08 11.31 5.04
N ALA A 202 -5.64 11.33 3.78
CA ALA A 202 -6.53 11.35 2.64
C ALA A 202 -7.16 9.99 2.32
N GLY A 203 -6.78 8.92 3.05
CA GLY A 203 -7.42 7.60 2.96
C GLY A 203 -7.30 6.92 1.60
N ALA A 204 -6.18 7.11 0.91
CA ALA A 204 -5.95 6.53 -0.41
C ALA A 204 -4.54 5.95 -0.55
N VAL A 205 -4.34 5.11 -1.54
CA VAL A 205 -3.04 4.54 -1.92
C VAL A 205 -2.88 4.57 -3.44
N THR A 206 -1.64 4.74 -3.91
CA THR A 206 -1.33 4.74 -5.35
C THR A 206 -0.03 4.00 -5.61
N GLU A 207 0.05 3.22 -6.67
CA GLU A 207 1.32 2.78 -7.22
C GLU A 207 1.59 3.51 -8.53
N PHE A 208 2.78 4.09 -8.62
CA PHE A 208 3.27 4.77 -9.80
C PHE A 208 4.31 3.92 -10.52
N ARG A 209 4.30 3.98 -11.84
CA ARG A 209 5.32 3.37 -12.68
C ARG A 209 6.63 4.15 -12.55
N ALA A 210 7.76 3.41 -12.47
CA ALA A 210 9.08 4.01 -12.29
C ALA A 210 9.51 4.90 -13.47
N SER A 211 9.11 4.56 -14.70
CA SER A 211 9.64 5.20 -15.91
C SER A 211 9.09 6.60 -16.19
N ASP A 212 7.85 6.86 -15.79
CA ASP A 212 7.10 8.05 -16.22
C ASP A 212 6.22 8.65 -15.12
N ALA A 213 6.26 8.10 -13.92
CA ALA A 213 5.41 8.47 -12.78
C ALA A 213 3.89 8.37 -13.07
N GLU A 214 3.49 7.52 -14.03
CA GLU A 214 2.08 7.28 -14.33
C GLU A 214 1.44 6.43 -13.23
N PRO A 215 0.28 6.78 -12.70
CA PRO A 215 -0.48 5.92 -11.78
C PRO A 215 -0.93 4.64 -12.48
N ILE A 216 -0.45 3.48 -12.00
CA ILE A 216 -0.85 2.16 -12.52
C ILE A 216 -1.81 1.43 -11.57
N PHE A 217 -2.01 1.96 -10.39
CA PHE A 217 -2.98 1.52 -9.41
C PHE A 217 -3.32 2.69 -8.49
N HIS A 218 -4.60 2.94 -8.28
CA HIS A 218 -5.09 3.94 -7.32
C HIS A 218 -6.35 3.40 -6.65
N GLU A 219 -6.43 3.55 -5.33
CA GLU A 219 -7.55 3.04 -4.54
C GLU A 219 -7.80 3.93 -3.33
N TYR A 220 -9.07 4.20 -3.04
CA TYR A 220 -9.51 4.79 -1.79
C TYR A 220 -9.80 3.69 -0.77
N LEU A 221 -9.48 3.92 0.49
CA LEU A 221 -9.68 2.94 1.58
C LEU A 221 -11.16 2.77 1.93
N ASP A 222 -11.99 3.72 1.56
CA ASP A 222 -13.43 3.68 1.69
C ASP A 222 -14.10 4.29 0.46
N SER A 223 -15.17 3.65 0.01
CA SER A 223 -15.93 4.03 -1.18
C SER A 223 -17.20 4.81 -0.88
N GLY A 224 -17.48 5.12 0.37
CA GLY A 224 -18.72 5.71 0.82
C GLY A 224 -18.61 7.13 1.36
N SER A 225 -19.64 7.56 2.07
CA SER A 225 -19.69 8.83 2.80
C SER A 225 -18.68 8.91 3.95
N LEU A 226 -18.05 7.80 4.32
CA LEU A 226 -17.05 7.70 5.36
C LEU A 226 -15.63 7.97 4.84
N GLY A 227 -15.42 8.12 3.53
CA GLY A 227 -14.11 8.34 2.91
C GLY A 227 -13.24 9.38 3.62
N PRO A 228 -13.74 10.57 3.96
CA PRO A 228 -12.98 11.57 4.69
C PRO A 228 -12.60 11.15 6.13
N GLY A 229 -13.29 10.16 6.70
CA GLY A 229 -13.04 9.64 8.04
C GLY A 229 -12.05 8.48 8.12
N VAL A 230 -11.74 7.85 6.98
CA VAL A 230 -10.81 6.72 6.94
C VAL A 230 -9.40 7.19 6.67
N GLN A 231 -8.50 6.87 7.59
CA GLN A 231 -7.10 7.28 7.53
C GLN A 231 -6.20 6.06 7.63
N SER A 232 -5.00 6.13 7.03
CA SER A 232 -3.97 5.13 7.18
C SER A 232 -2.64 5.80 7.53
N TYR A 233 -2.07 5.45 8.67
CA TYR A 233 -0.81 6.07 9.10
C TYR A 233 0.33 5.77 8.12
N ARG A 234 0.48 4.49 7.72
CA ARG A 234 1.47 4.02 6.74
C ARG A 234 0.92 2.84 5.94
N GLY A 235 1.19 2.84 4.64
CA GLY A 235 0.91 1.72 3.74
C GLY A 235 2.20 1.15 3.18
N PHE A 236 2.23 -0.17 2.98
CA PHE A 236 3.34 -0.89 2.37
C PHE A 236 2.80 -1.84 1.32
N ARG A 237 3.55 -2.03 0.25
CA ARG A 237 3.27 -3.03 -0.76
C ARG A 237 4.42 -4.01 -0.86
N TYR A 238 4.07 -5.28 -0.79
CA TYR A 238 5.03 -6.38 -0.87
C TYR A 238 4.57 -7.41 -1.87
N GLU A 239 5.51 -8.16 -2.44
CA GLU A 239 5.20 -9.41 -3.09
C GLU A 239 4.65 -10.36 -2.02
N TRP A 240 3.50 -10.96 -2.32
CA TRP A 240 2.82 -11.83 -1.39
C TRP A 240 2.30 -13.07 -2.11
N GLU A 241 2.63 -14.24 -1.57
CA GLU A 241 2.05 -15.51 -1.97
C GLU A 241 1.21 -16.06 -0.82
N GLY A 242 -0.09 -16.06 -1.01
CA GLY A 242 -1.06 -16.58 -0.07
C GLY A 242 -1.40 -18.02 -0.39
N ARG A 243 -1.27 -18.91 0.61
CA ARG A 243 -1.67 -20.33 0.54
C ARG A 243 -2.59 -20.63 1.72
N PRO A 244 -3.92 -20.42 1.58
CA PRO A 244 -4.85 -20.69 2.65
C PRO A 244 -4.86 -22.15 3.04
N ARG A 245 -5.06 -22.42 4.32
CA ARG A 245 -5.26 -23.78 4.83
C ARG A 245 -6.67 -24.26 4.59
N GLU A 246 -7.63 -23.34 4.54
CA GLU A 246 -9.03 -23.59 4.25
C GLU A 246 -9.20 -23.95 2.78
N ARG A 247 -10.17 -24.82 2.53
CA ARG A 247 -10.53 -25.16 1.15
C ARG A 247 -11.27 -24.00 0.49
N PRO A 248 -11.21 -23.89 -0.86
CA PRO A 248 -12.07 -22.97 -1.58
C PRO A 248 -13.53 -23.16 -1.21
N ALA A 249 -14.25 -22.07 -1.02
CA ALA A 249 -15.71 -22.10 -0.85
C ALA A 249 -16.37 -22.29 -2.22
N VAL A 250 -17.46 -23.07 -2.24
CA VAL A 250 -18.27 -23.29 -3.44
C VAL A 250 -19.75 -23.24 -3.08
N ALA A 251 -20.55 -22.65 -3.94
CA ALA A 251 -22.01 -22.66 -3.84
C ALA A 251 -22.60 -22.95 -5.24
N ALA A 252 -23.74 -23.61 -5.27
CA ALA A 252 -24.47 -23.88 -6.50
C ALA A 252 -25.94 -23.50 -6.32
N LEU A 253 -26.38 -22.53 -7.10
CA LEU A 253 -27.71 -21.96 -7.06
C LEU A 253 -28.46 -22.24 -8.37
N ARG A 254 -29.66 -22.80 -8.25
CA ARG A 254 -30.55 -23.06 -9.38
C ARG A 254 -31.55 -21.92 -9.53
N SER A 255 -31.66 -21.40 -10.75
CA SER A 255 -32.64 -20.38 -11.10
C SER A 255 -33.29 -20.72 -12.42
N GLY A 256 -34.48 -21.30 -12.40
CA GLY A 256 -35.16 -21.78 -13.59
C GLY A 256 -34.37 -22.87 -14.34
N SER A 257 -34.03 -22.63 -15.62
CA SER A 257 -33.30 -23.58 -16.47
C SER A 257 -31.79 -23.53 -16.34
N GLU A 258 -31.26 -22.66 -15.48
CA GLU A 258 -29.82 -22.46 -15.30
C GLU A 258 -29.40 -22.77 -13.86
N THR A 259 -28.16 -23.17 -13.72
CA THR A 259 -27.49 -23.34 -12.43
C THR A 259 -26.18 -22.58 -12.44
N SER A 260 -26.03 -21.64 -11.52
CA SER A 260 -24.80 -20.89 -11.33
C SER A 260 -23.95 -21.54 -10.23
N VAL A 261 -22.71 -21.89 -10.55
CA VAL A 261 -21.73 -22.44 -9.63
C VAL A 261 -20.71 -21.37 -9.32
N TYR A 262 -20.71 -20.90 -8.07
CA TYR A 262 -19.85 -19.87 -7.55
C TYR A 262 -18.67 -20.51 -6.82
N VAL A 263 -17.47 -20.00 -7.02
CA VAL A 263 -16.28 -20.38 -6.25
C VAL A 263 -15.47 -19.18 -5.86
N SER A 264 -14.96 -19.20 -4.63
CA SER A 264 -14.02 -18.20 -4.13
C SER A 264 -13.02 -18.85 -3.19
N TRP A 265 -11.86 -18.24 -3.05
CA TRP A 265 -10.84 -18.71 -2.11
C TRP A 265 -10.13 -17.51 -1.47
N ASN A 266 -10.55 -17.21 -0.25
CA ASN A 266 -10.01 -16.07 0.48
C ASN A 266 -8.54 -16.28 0.83
N GLY A 267 -7.71 -15.27 0.54
CA GLY A 267 -6.28 -15.28 0.85
C GLY A 267 -5.42 -16.05 -0.16
N ASP A 268 -5.99 -16.75 -1.14
CA ASP A 268 -5.21 -17.41 -2.20
C ASP A 268 -4.76 -16.40 -3.26
N THR A 269 -3.50 -16.50 -3.67
CA THR A 269 -2.91 -15.68 -4.73
C THR A 269 -2.35 -16.50 -5.90
N ALA A 270 -2.33 -17.83 -5.80
CA ALA A 270 -1.75 -18.71 -6.80
C ALA A 270 -2.74 -19.14 -7.88
N ALA A 271 -4.02 -19.27 -7.54
CA ALA A 271 -5.04 -19.68 -8.50
C ALA A 271 -5.33 -18.60 -9.54
N VAL A 272 -5.23 -18.96 -10.82
CA VAL A 272 -5.52 -18.09 -11.96
C VAL A 272 -6.73 -18.55 -12.77
N ALA A 273 -7.19 -19.78 -12.52
CA ALA A 273 -8.35 -20.36 -13.17
C ALA A 273 -9.01 -21.41 -12.27
N TRP A 274 -10.25 -21.75 -12.63
CA TRP A 274 -11.04 -22.77 -11.98
C TRP A 274 -11.54 -23.78 -12.98
N GLU A 275 -11.42 -25.06 -12.68
CA GLU A 275 -12.15 -26.13 -13.35
C GLU A 275 -13.29 -26.59 -12.48
N PHE A 276 -14.47 -26.70 -13.07
CA PHE A 276 -15.70 -27.12 -12.40
C PHE A 276 -16.09 -28.53 -12.82
N PHE A 277 -16.53 -29.31 -11.84
CA PHE A 277 -16.88 -30.69 -12.02
C PHE A 277 -18.22 -31.01 -11.34
N ALA A 278 -18.97 -31.90 -11.98
CA ALA A 278 -20.08 -32.58 -11.36
C ALA A 278 -19.67 -34.01 -10.97
N VAL A 279 -20.20 -34.53 -9.90
CA VAL A 279 -19.98 -35.88 -9.44
C VAL A 279 -21.27 -36.51 -9.01
N THR A 280 -21.50 -37.78 -9.41
CA THR A 280 -22.63 -38.61 -8.98
C THR A 280 -22.14 -39.62 -7.98
N GLY A 281 -22.98 -39.95 -6.97
CA GLY A 281 -22.67 -40.89 -5.92
C GLY A 281 -22.86 -40.31 -4.51
N ARG A 282 -22.82 -41.17 -3.52
CA ARG A 282 -22.88 -40.75 -2.12
C ARG A 282 -21.51 -40.14 -1.73
N ALA A 283 -21.55 -39.14 -0.92
CA ALA A 283 -20.34 -38.56 -0.35
C ALA A 283 -20.44 -38.60 1.18
N HIS A 284 -19.37 -39.08 1.80
CA HIS A 284 -19.16 -38.91 3.23
C HIS A 284 -18.18 -37.73 3.43
N GLY A 285 -18.73 -36.60 3.88
CA GLY A 285 -17.94 -35.39 4.08
C GLY A 285 -17.37 -34.84 2.76
N ALA A 286 -16.06 -34.59 2.71
CA ALA A 286 -15.36 -34.05 1.54
C ALA A 286 -14.82 -35.13 0.57
N ALA A 287 -14.94 -36.42 0.93
CA ALA A 287 -14.49 -37.53 0.09
C ALA A 287 -15.68 -38.13 -0.69
N PHE A 288 -15.40 -38.53 -1.93
CA PHE A 288 -16.35 -39.26 -2.76
C PHE A 288 -16.08 -40.76 -2.65
N GLU A 289 -17.15 -41.57 -2.68
CA GLU A 289 -17.05 -43.03 -2.62
C GLU A 289 -16.27 -43.59 -3.84
N ALA A 290 -15.65 -44.74 -3.65
CA ALA A 290 -15.05 -45.48 -4.74
C ALA A 290 -16.11 -45.80 -5.80
N GLY A 291 -15.87 -45.43 -7.05
CA GLY A 291 -16.83 -45.60 -8.15
C GLY A 291 -17.64 -44.34 -8.50
N ALA A 292 -17.48 -43.22 -7.79
CA ALA A 292 -18.11 -41.97 -8.16
C ALA A 292 -17.64 -41.52 -9.54
N ARG A 293 -18.57 -41.18 -10.44
CA ARG A 293 -18.25 -40.68 -11.78
C ARG A 293 -18.15 -39.17 -11.74
N THR A 294 -17.05 -38.64 -12.26
CA THR A 294 -16.79 -37.22 -12.33
C THR A 294 -16.91 -36.73 -13.78
N HIS A 295 -17.65 -35.65 -13.98
CA HIS A 295 -17.86 -35.01 -15.27
C HIS A 295 -17.37 -33.58 -15.20
N LYS A 296 -16.51 -33.18 -16.14
CA LYS A 296 -16.05 -31.78 -16.24
C LYS A 296 -17.20 -30.94 -16.82
N LEU A 297 -17.54 -29.85 -16.13
CA LEU A 297 -18.58 -28.92 -16.55
C LEU A 297 -18.03 -27.75 -17.36
N GLY A 298 -16.82 -27.34 -17.07
CA GLY A 298 -16.16 -26.23 -17.75
C GLY A 298 -14.93 -25.72 -16.99
N ALA A 299 -14.30 -24.70 -17.57
CA ALA A 299 -13.20 -23.99 -16.94
C ALA A 299 -13.41 -22.48 -17.13
N VAL A 300 -13.10 -21.69 -16.10
CA VAL A 300 -13.25 -20.23 -16.11
C VAL A 300 -11.99 -19.60 -15.53
N ARG A 301 -11.48 -18.57 -16.18
CA ARG A 301 -10.37 -17.78 -15.67
C ARG A 301 -10.80 -16.99 -14.43
N ARG A 302 -9.96 -16.93 -13.44
CA ARG A 302 -10.18 -16.08 -12.25
C ARG A 302 -9.86 -14.63 -12.57
N GLU A 303 -10.87 -13.77 -12.56
CA GLU A 303 -10.73 -12.34 -12.82
C GLU A 303 -10.98 -11.48 -11.56
N SER A 304 -11.73 -12.04 -10.60
CA SER A 304 -12.11 -11.35 -9.36
C SER A 304 -12.00 -12.29 -8.16
N PHE A 305 -12.48 -11.83 -7.01
CA PHE A 305 -12.55 -12.64 -5.79
C PHE A 305 -13.42 -13.88 -5.99
N GLU A 306 -14.58 -13.71 -6.62
CA GLU A 306 -15.51 -14.79 -6.93
C GLU A 306 -15.51 -15.08 -8.44
N THR A 307 -15.56 -16.36 -8.79
CA THR A 307 -15.66 -16.84 -10.17
C THR A 307 -16.94 -17.66 -10.32
N VAL A 308 -17.66 -17.47 -11.42
CA VAL A 308 -18.96 -18.10 -11.67
C VAL A 308 -18.88 -18.90 -12.97
N LEU A 309 -19.39 -20.14 -12.92
CA LEU A 309 -19.75 -20.93 -14.10
C LEU A 309 -21.26 -21.10 -14.17
N VAL A 310 -21.88 -20.72 -15.28
CA VAL A 310 -23.31 -20.98 -15.54
C VAL A 310 -23.43 -22.26 -16.37
N VAL A 311 -24.25 -23.18 -15.89
CA VAL A 311 -24.51 -24.48 -16.55
C VAL A 311 -26.02 -24.66 -16.72
N SER A 312 -26.46 -25.19 -17.87
CA SER A 312 -27.87 -25.50 -18.05
C SER A 312 -28.32 -26.61 -17.07
N SER A 313 -29.50 -26.47 -16.51
CA SER A 313 -30.06 -27.49 -15.62
C SER A 313 -30.23 -28.83 -16.35
N ALA A 314 -30.49 -28.81 -17.66
CA ALA A 314 -30.56 -30.02 -18.51
C ALA A 314 -29.22 -30.78 -18.55
N THR A 315 -28.09 -30.07 -18.66
CA THR A 315 -26.75 -30.70 -18.58
C THR A 315 -26.55 -31.46 -17.28
N LEU A 316 -26.96 -30.87 -16.18
CA LEU A 316 -26.80 -31.48 -14.85
C LEU A 316 -27.76 -32.66 -14.63
N GLN A 317 -28.98 -32.58 -15.15
CA GLN A 317 -29.94 -33.69 -15.12
C GLN A 317 -29.45 -34.88 -15.98
N ALA A 318 -28.83 -34.64 -17.14
CA ALA A 318 -28.26 -35.68 -17.96
C ALA A 318 -27.09 -36.44 -17.31
N ILE A 319 -26.42 -35.84 -16.33
CA ILE A 319 -25.35 -36.50 -15.56
C ILE A 319 -25.93 -37.50 -14.56
N GLY A 320 -27.15 -37.26 -14.03
CA GLY A 320 -27.84 -38.18 -13.14
C GLY A 320 -28.48 -37.50 -11.90
N GLU A 321 -29.00 -38.35 -11.00
CA GLU A 321 -29.54 -37.91 -9.72
C GLU A 321 -28.45 -37.70 -8.67
N ASN A 322 -28.76 -36.93 -7.63
CA ASN A 322 -27.86 -36.63 -6.50
C ASN A 322 -26.49 -36.05 -6.95
N VAL A 323 -26.51 -35.24 -7.97
CA VAL A 323 -25.30 -34.54 -8.48
C VAL A 323 -24.81 -33.52 -7.48
N ARG A 324 -23.52 -33.56 -7.18
CA ARG A 324 -22.80 -32.51 -6.42
C ARG A 324 -21.78 -31.85 -7.33
N VAL A 325 -21.51 -30.60 -7.07
CA VAL A 325 -20.49 -29.86 -7.84
C VAL A 325 -19.33 -29.45 -6.95
N PHE A 326 -18.14 -29.42 -7.50
CA PHE A 326 -16.93 -28.91 -6.86
C PHE A 326 -16.05 -28.21 -7.90
N ALA A 327 -15.08 -27.44 -7.42
CA ALA A 327 -14.13 -26.74 -8.25
C ALA A 327 -12.67 -27.08 -7.85
N ILE A 328 -11.79 -27.04 -8.85
CA ILE A 328 -10.34 -27.19 -8.70
C ILE A 328 -9.69 -25.89 -9.12
N ALA A 329 -8.87 -25.33 -8.24
CA ALA A 329 -8.05 -24.15 -8.50
C ALA A 329 -6.79 -24.54 -9.28
N LEU A 330 -6.48 -23.82 -10.36
CA LEU A 330 -5.31 -24.04 -11.19
C LEU A 330 -4.36 -22.85 -11.13
N ASP A 331 -3.04 -23.12 -11.02
CA ASP A 331 -1.99 -22.12 -11.15
C ASP A 331 -1.71 -21.71 -12.59
N THR A 332 -0.74 -20.83 -12.81
CA THR A 332 -0.29 -20.37 -14.14
C THR A 332 0.26 -21.49 -15.04
N ASN A 333 0.65 -22.63 -14.48
CA ASN A 333 1.15 -23.80 -15.18
C ASN A 333 0.06 -24.85 -15.41
N GLY A 334 -1.20 -24.57 -15.03
CA GLY A 334 -2.31 -25.52 -15.11
C GLY A 334 -2.28 -26.61 -14.04
N ARG A 335 -1.47 -26.47 -13.01
CA ARG A 335 -1.40 -27.44 -11.91
C ARG A 335 -2.48 -27.14 -10.87
N ALA A 336 -3.09 -28.19 -10.33
CA ALA A 336 -4.06 -28.05 -9.24
C ALA A 336 -3.37 -27.59 -7.96
N VAL A 337 -3.80 -26.44 -7.43
CA VAL A 337 -3.31 -25.85 -6.19
C VAL A 337 -4.32 -25.91 -5.05
N GLY A 338 -5.59 -26.20 -5.35
CA GLY A 338 -6.64 -26.37 -4.34
C GLY A 338 -7.87 -27.05 -4.91
N ARG A 339 -8.69 -27.58 -4.02
CA ARG A 339 -9.97 -28.24 -4.37
C ARG A 339 -11.02 -27.90 -3.30
N SER A 340 -12.19 -27.47 -3.77
CA SER A 340 -13.34 -27.25 -2.88
C SER A 340 -13.96 -28.54 -2.38
N GLY A 341 -14.80 -28.46 -1.37
CA GLY A 341 -15.78 -29.52 -1.06
C GLY A 341 -16.81 -29.65 -2.17
N GLY A 342 -17.53 -30.78 -2.21
CA GLY A 342 -18.68 -30.93 -3.11
C GLY A 342 -19.94 -30.38 -2.45
N VAL A 343 -20.76 -29.63 -3.19
CA VAL A 343 -22.05 -29.10 -2.73
C VAL A 343 -23.20 -29.56 -3.64
N SER A 344 -24.37 -29.73 -3.02
CA SER A 344 -25.63 -29.96 -3.76
C SER A 344 -26.23 -28.62 -4.18
N PHE A 345 -27.11 -28.64 -5.16
CA PHE A 345 -27.81 -27.43 -5.63
C PHE A 345 -28.83 -26.96 -4.60
N ARG A 346 -29.00 -25.67 -4.48
CA ARG A 346 -30.05 -25.00 -3.73
C ARG A 346 -30.86 -24.12 -4.69
N GLU A 347 -32.16 -24.04 -4.48
CA GLU A 347 -32.99 -23.07 -5.19
C GLU A 347 -32.59 -21.65 -4.74
N GLU A 348 -32.47 -20.75 -5.72
CA GLU A 348 -32.23 -19.35 -5.44
C GLU A 348 -33.47 -18.73 -4.84
N ILE A 349 -33.42 -18.38 -3.57
CA ILE A 349 -34.51 -17.63 -2.92
C ILE A 349 -34.33 -16.16 -3.34
N ARG A 350 -35.08 -15.75 -4.37
CA ARG A 350 -35.18 -14.32 -4.70
C ARG A 350 -36.06 -13.64 -3.68
N PRO A 351 -35.56 -12.63 -2.94
CA PRO A 351 -36.43 -11.81 -2.10
C PRO A 351 -37.42 -11.11 -3.02
N ALA A 352 -38.71 -11.25 -2.72
CA ALA A 352 -39.75 -10.57 -3.46
C ALA A 352 -39.47 -9.04 -3.45
N GLY A 353 -39.22 -8.44 -4.62
CA GLY A 353 -39.22 -6.99 -4.82
C GLY A 353 -37.91 -6.25 -4.98
N ARG A 354 -36.74 -6.89 -5.12
CA ARG A 354 -35.54 -6.16 -5.56
C ARG A 354 -35.32 -6.31 -7.06
N VAL A 355 -35.52 -5.21 -7.79
CA VAL A 355 -35.04 -5.06 -9.18
C VAL A 355 -33.51 -5.31 -9.16
N PRO A 356 -32.96 -6.18 -10.04
CA PRO A 356 -31.52 -6.41 -10.11
C PRO A 356 -30.85 -5.09 -10.44
N ALA A 357 -29.88 -4.68 -9.62
CA ALA A 357 -29.03 -3.55 -9.95
C ALA A 357 -28.28 -3.91 -11.23
N LYS A 358 -28.45 -3.09 -12.28
CA LYS A 358 -27.63 -3.23 -13.50
C LYS A 358 -26.17 -3.25 -13.09
N PRO A 359 -25.34 -4.15 -13.69
CA PRO A 359 -23.90 -4.12 -13.45
C PRO A 359 -23.41 -2.72 -13.82
N ARG A 360 -22.86 -2.00 -12.87
CA ARG A 360 -22.14 -0.78 -13.15
C ARG A 360 -20.90 -1.21 -13.93
N HIS A 361 -20.83 -0.84 -15.20
CA HIS A 361 -19.61 -0.90 -15.97
C HIS A 361 -18.56 -0.13 -15.18
N GLY A 362 -17.56 -0.83 -14.68
CA GLY A 362 -16.40 -0.22 -14.04
C GLY A 362 -15.71 0.66 -15.07
N TYR A 363 -15.46 1.88 -14.69
CA TYR A 363 -14.47 2.70 -15.36
C TYR A 363 -13.10 2.05 -15.12
N LEU A 364 -12.41 1.80 -16.21
CA LEU A 364 -11.01 1.38 -16.28
C LEU A 364 -10.11 2.49 -15.71
#